data_4ddef4ad95e3c554f56f60064150ed4c
#
_entry.id   4ddef4ad95e3c554f56f60064150ed4c
#
_cell.length_a   1.000
_cell.length_b   1.000
_cell.length_c   1.000
_cell.angle_alpha   90.00
_cell.angle_beta   90.00
_cell.angle_gamma   90.00
#
_symmetry.space_group_name_H-M   'P 1'
#
loop_
_entity.id
_entity.type
_entity.pdbx_description
1 polymer ?
#
loop_
_entity_poly.entity_id
_entity_poly.type
_entity_poly.pdbx_seq_one_letter_code
_entity_poly.pdbx_strand_id
1 'polypeptide(L)'
;MQNIPQMLEITRAVVDAVKIPVTVKTRLGWDANNKIIVELAEQLQDCGIAALTIHGRTRAQMYTGEADWTLIGEVKNNPRMHIPIIGNGDVTTPQRCKECFDRYGVDAVMIGRASFGRPWIFKEMKHYLETGE
;
A
#
# COMPACT_ATOMS: atom_id res chain seq x y z
N MET A 1 13.32 -1.74 -6.81
CA MET A 1 13.39 -0.35 -6.31
C MET A 1 14.75 0.32 -6.44
N GLN A 2 15.79 -0.38 -6.81
CA GLN A 2 17.11 0.24 -7.07
C GLN A 2 17.22 0.83 -8.47
N ASN A 3 16.42 0.35 -9.41
CA ASN A 3 16.38 0.88 -10.78
C ASN A 3 14.98 1.38 -11.11
N ILE A 4 14.71 2.64 -10.75
CA ILE A 4 13.40 3.25 -10.94
C ILE A 4 13.05 3.43 -12.43
N PRO A 5 13.95 3.90 -13.31
CA PRO A 5 13.62 4.00 -14.73
C PRO A 5 13.17 2.67 -15.35
N GLN A 6 13.84 1.57 -15.01
CA GLN A 6 13.47 0.24 -15.50
C GLN A 6 12.12 -0.21 -14.93
N MET A 7 11.86 0.05 -13.65
CA MET A 7 10.58 -0.27 -13.01
C MET A 7 9.43 0.43 -13.72
N LEU A 8 9.58 1.72 -14.03
CA LEU A 8 8.57 2.50 -14.72
C LEU A 8 8.36 2.02 -16.16
N GLU A 9 9.44 1.68 -16.86
CA GLU A 9 9.39 1.12 -18.21
C GLU A 9 8.60 -0.20 -18.24
N ILE A 10 8.90 -1.10 -17.32
CA ILE A 10 8.20 -2.38 -17.19
C ILE A 10 6.71 -2.14 -16.86
N THR A 11 6.43 -1.25 -15.95
CA THR A 11 5.06 -0.92 -15.55
C THR A 11 4.25 -0.38 -16.74
N ARG A 12 4.81 0.54 -17.52
CA ARG A 12 4.17 1.07 -18.73
C ARG A 12 3.93 -0.03 -19.76
N ALA A 13 4.91 -0.90 -19.97
CA ALA A 13 4.79 -2.00 -20.91
C ALA A 13 3.65 -2.95 -20.54
N VAL A 14 3.49 -3.27 -19.25
CA VAL A 14 2.39 -4.11 -18.77
C VAL A 14 1.04 -3.41 -18.95
N VAL A 15 0.94 -2.15 -18.58
CA VAL A 15 -0.30 -1.36 -18.73
C VAL A 15 -0.72 -1.30 -20.20
N ASP A 16 0.22 -1.06 -21.10
CA ASP A 16 -0.06 -0.93 -22.54
C ASP A 16 -0.41 -2.27 -23.20
N ALA A 17 0.08 -3.37 -22.63
CA ALA A 17 -0.11 -4.71 -23.22
C ALA A 17 -1.47 -5.34 -22.92
N VAL A 18 -2.21 -4.83 -21.93
CA VAL A 18 -3.47 -5.43 -21.48
C VAL A 18 -4.61 -4.42 -21.47
N LYS A 19 -5.85 -4.94 -21.56
CA LYS A 19 -7.07 -4.11 -21.49
C LYS A 19 -7.70 -4.10 -20.09
N ILE A 20 -7.21 -4.94 -19.20
CA ILE A 20 -7.70 -5.02 -17.81
C ILE A 20 -6.94 -4.03 -16.94
N PRO A 21 -7.50 -3.62 -15.79
CA PRO A 21 -6.80 -2.77 -14.84
C PRO A 21 -5.51 -3.44 -14.34
N VAL A 22 -4.45 -2.64 -14.25
CA VAL A 22 -3.15 -3.06 -13.70
C VAL A 22 -2.94 -2.36 -12.37
N THR A 23 -2.59 -3.11 -11.33
CA THR A 23 -2.25 -2.57 -10.02
C THR A 23 -0.81 -2.89 -9.68
N VAL A 24 -0.20 -2.08 -8.83
CA VAL A 24 1.18 -2.28 -8.37
C VAL A 24 1.19 -2.42 -6.86
N LYS A 25 1.98 -3.35 -6.35
CA LYS A 25 2.29 -3.46 -4.92
C LYS A 25 3.78 -3.25 -4.73
N THR A 26 4.14 -2.36 -3.82
CA THR A 26 5.52 -1.99 -3.54
C THR A 26 5.75 -1.73 -2.05
N ARG A 27 6.97 -1.34 -1.70
CA ARG A 27 7.41 -0.99 -0.36
C ARG A 27 7.76 0.51 -0.29
N LEU A 28 8.17 1.00 0.89
CA LEU A 28 8.53 2.41 1.10
C LEU A 28 9.77 2.82 0.29
N GLY A 29 10.65 1.89 -0.01
CA GLY A 29 11.91 2.12 -0.69
C GLY A 29 12.86 0.96 -0.44
N TRP A 30 14.14 1.16 -0.78
CA TRP A 30 15.15 0.12 -0.60
C TRP A 30 15.53 -0.05 0.87
N ASP A 31 15.91 1.04 1.53
CA ASP A 31 16.32 1.07 2.93
C ASP A 31 15.90 2.38 3.63
N ALA A 32 16.30 2.56 4.89
CA ALA A 32 15.92 3.71 5.69
C ALA A 32 16.36 5.06 5.08
N ASN A 33 17.40 5.08 4.28
CA ASN A 33 17.94 6.29 3.63
C ASN A 33 17.38 6.51 2.22
N ASN A 34 16.63 5.55 1.70
CA ASN A 34 16.11 5.56 0.32
C ASN A 34 14.61 5.22 0.31
N LYS A 35 13.83 5.96 1.09
CA LYS A 35 12.37 5.86 1.13
C LYS A 35 11.77 6.81 0.09
N ILE A 36 11.62 6.30 -1.12
CA ILE A 36 11.27 7.09 -2.31
C ILE A 36 9.78 7.03 -2.69
N ILE A 37 8.96 6.41 -1.85
CA ILE A 37 7.58 6.05 -2.24
C ILE A 37 6.72 7.26 -2.62
N VAL A 38 6.91 8.42 -2.00
CA VAL A 38 6.07 9.60 -2.28
C VAL A 38 6.25 10.04 -3.74
N GLU A 39 7.47 10.17 -4.21
CA GLU A 39 7.76 10.51 -5.62
C GLU A 39 7.44 9.36 -6.56
N LEU A 40 7.80 8.14 -6.16
CA LEU A 40 7.55 6.95 -6.98
C LEU A 40 6.04 6.74 -7.22
N ALA A 41 5.20 7.03 -6.24
CA ALA A 41 3.76 6.88 -6.39
C ALA A 41 3.20 7.75 -7.51
N GLU A 42 3.63 9.00 -7.61
CA GLU A 42 3.24 9.88 -8.72
C GLU A 42 3.70 9.34 -10.07
N GLN A 43 4.93 8.86 -10.13
CA GLN A 43 5.50 8.30 -11.36
C GLN A 43 4.78 7.01 -11.78
N LEU A 44 4.42 6.15 -10.84
CA LEU A 44 3.64 4.94 -11.11
C LEU A 44 2.22 5.28 -11.59
N GLN A 45 1.58 6.26 -10.97
CA GLN A 45 0.27 6.75 -11.42
C GLN A 45 0.34 7.24 -12.87
N ASP A 46 1.40 7.96 -13.24
CA ASP A 46 1.61 8.44 -14.60
C ASP A 46 1.80 7.31 -15.61
N CYS A 47 2.20 6.12 -15.16
CA CYS A 47 2.26 4.93 -16.01
C CYS A 47 0.87 4.38 -16.38
N GLY A 48 -0.19 4.81 -15.71
CA GLY A 48 -1.56 4.39 -15.99
C GLY A 48 -2.06 3.23 -15.13
N ILE A 49 -1.45 2.97 -13.97
CA ILE A 49 -1.94 1.93 -13.05
C ILE A 49 -3.29 2.35 -12.42
N ALA A 50 -4.10 1.36 -12.06
CA ALA A 50 -5.44 1.59 -11.52
C ALA A 50 -5.47 1.75 -10.01
N ALA A 51 -4.51 1.18 -9.29
CA ALA A 51 -4.39 1.27 -7.84
C ALA A 51 -2.96 0.97 -7.40
N LEU A 52 -2.58 1.47 -6.24
CA LEU A 52 -1.25 1.26 -5.65
C LEU A 52 -1.38 0.74 -4.23
N THR A 53 -0.75 -0.40 -3.96
CA THR A 53 -0.62 -0.96 -2.61
C THR A 53 0.78 -0.72 -2.08
N ILE A 54 0.89 -0.18 -0.87
CA ILE A 54 2.16 0.15 -0.24
C ILE A 54 2.29 -0.60 1.08
N HIS A 55 3.34 -1.42 1.19
CA HIS A 55 3.73 -2.02 2.46
C HIS A 55 4.60 -1.03 3.24
N GLY A 56 4.26 -0.77 4.48
CA GLY A 56 4.92 0.20 5.36
C GLY A 56 6.31 -0.23 5.86
N ARG A 57 7.05 -0.99 5.07
CA ARG A 57 8.43 -1.40 5.32
C ARG A 57 9.30 -1.17 4.10
N THR A 58 10.61 -1.02 4.31
CA THR A 58 11.58 -0.99 3.22
C THR A 58 11.93 -2.42 2.78
N ARG A 59 12.55 -2.55 1.61
CA ARG A 59 13.02 -3.85 1.11
C ARG A 59 14.05 -4.47 2.08
N ALA A 60 14.96 -3.65 2.59
CA ALA A 60 16.00 -4.10 3.51
C ALA A 60 15.46 -4.61 4.86
N GLN A 61 14.37 -4.02 5.34
CA GLN A 61 13.71 -4.50 6.56
C GLN A 61 13.12 -5.89 6.42
N MET A 62 12.68 -6.26 5.23
CA MET A 62 11.88 -7.47 5.02
C MET A 62 10.64 -7.47 5.93
N TYR A 63 10.62 -8.29 6.99
CA TYR A 63 9.54 -8.32 7.99
C TYR A 63 10.01 -7.90 9.39
N THR A 64 11.24 -7.38 9.50
CA THR A 64 11.77 -6.91 10.78
C THR A 64 11.18 -5.56 11.17
N GLY A 65 11.18 -5.29 12.48
CA GLY A 65 10.63 -4.04 13.02
C GLY A 65 9.13 -3.89 12.75
N GLU A 66 8.65 -2.68 12.94
CA GLU A 66 7.25 -2.33 12.74
C GLU A 66 7.03 -1.68 11.36
N ALA A 67 5.87 -1.89 10.78
CA ALA A 67 5.46 -1.16 9.59
C ALA A 67 5.20 0.31 9.96
N ASP A 68 5.74 1.22 9.16
CA ASP A 68 5.52 2.66 9.31
C ASP A 68 4.53 3.13 8.24
N TRP A 69 3.38 3.58 8.68
CA TRP A 69 2.31 4.05 7.82
C TRP A 69 2.37 5.54 7.47
N THR A 70 3.31 6.28 8.04
CA THR A 70 3.42 7.72 7.85
C THR A 70 3.51 8.10 6.38
N LEU A 71 4.41 7.45 5.62
CA LEU A 71 4.59 7.72 4.19
C LEU A 71 3.40 7.23 3.35
N ILE A 72 2.73 6.16 3.78
CA ILE A 72 1.49 5.73 3.12
C ILE A 72 0.44 6.86 3.21
N GLY A 73 0.30 7.45 4.39
CA GLY A 73 -0.57 8.61 4.59
C GLY A 73 -0.16 9.81 3.75
N GLU A 74 1.12 10.08 3.64
CA GLU A 74 1.63 11.18 2.79
C GLU A 74 1.27 10.96 1.32
N VAL A 75 1.41 9.73 0.81
CA VAL A 75 1.02 9.40 -0.56
C VAL A 75 -0.48 9.63 -0.75
N LYS A 76 -1.31 9.12 0.16
CA LYS A 76 -2.76 9.28 0.06
C LYS A 76 -3.21 10.74 0.12
N ASN A 77 -2.56 11.55 0.94
CA ASN A 77 -2.91 12.96 1.13
C ASN A 77 -2.23 13.90 0.13
N ASN A 78 -1.42 13.38 -0.79
CA ASN A 78 -0.83 14.17 -1.87
C ASN A 78 -1.94 14.57 -2.86
N PRO A 79 -2.18 15.87 -3.08
CA PRO A 79 -3.28 16.32 -3.96
C PRO A 79 -3.12 15.91 -5.42
N ARG A 80 -1.92 15.48 -5.84
CA ARG A 80 -1.67 14.97 -7.19
C ARG A 80 -2.01 13.48 -7.35
N MET A 81 -2.29 12.76 -6.25
CA MET A 81 -2.68 11.35 -6.30
C MET A 81 -4.19 11.22 -6.46
N HIS A 82 -4.62 10.52 -7.49
CA HIS A 82 -6.04 10.33 -7.85
C HIS A 82 -6.48 8.88 -7.86
N ILE A 83 -5.54 7.93 -7.85
CA ILE A 83 -5.86 6.50 -7.82
C ILE A 83 -6.02 6.01 -6.39
N PRO A 84 -6.77 4.91 -6.17
CA PRO A 84 -6.88 4.30 -4.84
C PRO A 84 -5.53 3.91 -4.27
N ILE A 85 -5.32 4.22 -2.99
CA ILE A 85 -4.13 3.87 -2.22
C ILE A 85 -4.52 2.83 -1.16
N ILE A 86 -3.86 1.69 -1.21
CA ILE A 86 -4.09 0.56 -0.31
C ILE A 86 -2.88 0.43 0.61
N GLY A 87 -3.12 0.52 1.91
CA GLY A 87 -2.07 0.36 2.91
C GLY A 87 -1.94 -1.07 3.39
N ASN A 88 -0.72 -1.50 3.69
CA ASN A 88 -0.40 -2.84 4.14
C ASN A 88 0.68 -2.81 5.22
N GLY A 89 0.57 -3.68 6.20
CA GLY A 89 1.58 -3.91 7.22
C GLY A 89 1.04 -3.82 8.65
N ASP A 90 1.25 -4.89 9.40
CA ASP A 90 0.96 -5.01 10.84
C ASP A 90 -0.49 -4.66 11.23
N VAL A 91 -1.43 -4.96 10.35
CA VAL A 91 -2.85 -4.84 10.66
C VAL A 91 -3.35 -6.20 11.16
N THR A 92 -3.39 -6.35 12.48
CA THR A 92 -3.66 -7.62 13.14
C THR A 92 -4.97 -7.63 13.92
N THR A 93 -5.61 -6.47 14.10
CA THR A 93 -6.86 -6.32 14.84
C THR A 93 -7.84 -5.43 14.11
N PRO A 94 -9.16 -5.61 14.33
CA PRO A 94 -10.16 -4.70 13.78
C PRO A 94 -9.95 -3.24 14.18
N GLN A 95 -9.51 -2.99 15.41
CA GLN A 95 -9.24 -1.65 15.92
C GLN A 95 -8.11 -0.97 15.15
N ARG A 96 -7.02 -1.73 14.88
CA ARG A 96 -5.90 -1.21 14.09
C ARG A 96 -6.33 -0.94 12.65
N CYS A 97 -7.16 -1.80 12.08
CA CYS A 97 -7.69 -1.59 10.72
C CYS A 97 -8.47 -0.26 10.64
N LYS A 98 -9.36 -0.03 11.59
CA LYS A 98 -10.11 1.23 11.67
C LYS A 98 -9.19 2.44 11.84
N GLU A 99 -8.20 2.35 12.73
CA GLU A 99 -7.21 3.40 12.95
C GLU A 99 -6.48 3.76 11.64
N CYS A 100 -6.12 2.77 10.84
CA CYS A 100 -5.46 3.01 9.56
C CYS A 100 -6.34 3.81 8.59
N PHE A 101 -7.63 3.51 8.50
CA PHE A 101 -8.57 4.32 7.71
C PHE A 101 -8.70 5.74 8.26
N ASP A 102 -8.91 5.87 9.55
CA ASP A 102 -9.19 7.16 10.19
C ASP A 102 -7.97 8.09 10.20
N ARG A 103 -6.79 7.53 10.49
CA ARG A 103 -5.56 8.30 10.67
C ARG A 103 -4.86 8.63 9.36
N TYR A 104 -4.79 7.68 8.44
CA TYR A 104 -4.03 7.84 7.19
C TYR A 104 -4.90 8.07 5.97
N GLY A 105 -6.19 7.84 6.07
CA GLY A 105 -7.16 8.12 5.03
C GLY A 105 -7.10 7.21 3.81
N VAL A 106 -6.46 6.04 3.92
CA VAL A 106 -6.34 5.10 2.81
C VAL A 106 -7.70 4.62 2.30
N ASP A 107 -7.74 4.22 1.03
CA ASP A 107 -8.97 3.73 0.39
C ASP A 107 -9.27 2.28 0.74
N ALA A 108 -8.23 1.51 1.06
CA ALA A 108 -8.36 0.11 1.48
C ALA A 108 -7.16 -0.31 2.33
N VAL A 109 -7.32 -1.42 3.04
CA VAL A 109 -6.27 -2.04 3.86
C VAL A 109 -6.08 -3.48 3.39
N MET A 110 -4.83 -3.85 3.12
CA MET A 110 -4.46 -5.21 2.75
C MET A 110 -3.98 -5.95 4.00
N ILE A 111 -4.55 -7.14 4.24
CA ILE A 111 -4.19 -8.02 5.35
C ILE A 111 -3.42 -9.21 4.80
N GLY A 112 -2.23 -9.46 5.33
CA GLY A 112 -1.40 -10.60 4.93
C GLY A 112 -1.30 -11.64 6.04
N ARG A 113 -0.17 -11.66 6.73
CA ARG A 113 0.16 -12.70 7.72
C ARG A 113 -0.88 -12.87 8.83
N ALA A 114 -1.55 -11.80 9.25
CA ALA A 114 -2.56 -11.85 10.29
C ALA A 114 -3.76 -12.76 9.93
N SER A 115 -3.96 -13.07 8.66
CA SER A 115 -5.00 -14.00 8.22
C SER A 115 -4.60 -15.47 8.36
N PHE A 116 -3.32 -15.77 8.58
CA PHE A 116 -2.83 -17.13 8.73
C PHE A 116 -3.39 -17.73 10.04
N GLY A 117 -4.07 -18.88 9.94
CA GLY A 117 -4.76 -19.50 11.06
C GLY A 117 -5.99 -18.74 11.56
N ARG A 118 -6.35 -17.65 10.90
CA ARG A 118 -7.46 -16.76 11.30
C ARG A 118 -8.18 -16.18 10.07
N PRO A 119 -8.68 -17.02 9.16
CA PRO A 119 -9.30 -16.54 7.92
C PRO A 119 -10.57 -15.72 8.17
N TRP A 120 -11.20 -15.85 9.32
CA TRP A 120 -12.36 -15.06 9.73
C TRP A 120 -12.02 -13.61 10.11
N ILE A 121 -10.73 -13.23 10.15
CA ILE A 121 -10.31 -11.86 10.51
C ILE A 121 -10.97 -10.80 9.63
N PHE A 122 -11.20 -11.09 8.35
CA PHE A 122 -11.86 -10.17 7.43
C PHE A 122 -13.30 -9.89 7.83
N LYS A 123 -14.02 -10.92 8.29
CA LYS A 123 -15.37 -10.76 8.79
C LYS A 123 -15.42 -9.92 10.07
N GLU A 124 -14.48 -10.16 10.98
CA GLU A 124 -14.36 -9.38 12.21
C GLU A 124 -14.06 -7.90 11.90
N MET A 125 -13.13 -7.64 10.98
CA MET A 125 -12.77 -6.28 10.59
C MET A 125 -13.93 -5.56 9.93
N LYS A 126 -14.62 -6.22 9.00
CA LYS A 126 -15.79 -5.65 8.34
C LYS A 126 -16.88 -5.29 9.35
N HIS A 127 -17.18 -6.20 10.27
CA HIS A 127 -18.18 -5.97 11.32
C HIS A 127 -17.78 -4.77 12.18
N TYR A 128 -16.54 -4.70 12.63
CA TYR A 128 -16.06 -3.59 13.44
C TYR A 128 -16.11 -2.24 12.72
N LEU A 129 -15.72 -2.22 11.44
CA LEU A 129 -15.78 -1.00 10.63
C LEU A 129 -17.22 -0.49 10.45
N GLU A 130 -18.18 -1.41 10.38
CA GLU A 130 -19.60 -1.06 10.21
C GLU A 130 -20.28 -0.66 11.52
N THR A 131 -19.91 -1.25 12.65
CA THR A 131 -20.62 -1.13 13.93
C THR A 131 -19.84 -0.44 15.04
N GLY A 132 -18.53 -0.40 14.97
CA GLY A 132 -17.66 0.07 16.05
C GLY A 132 -17.46 -0.94 17.19
N GLU A 133 -17.91 -2.14 17.00
CA GLU A 133 -17.85 -3.23 17.99
C GLU A 133 -17.20 -4.47 17.36
#